data_424fb80f0f04e1e98f4ccce3baf34b28
#
_entry.id   424fb80f0f04e1e98f4ccce3baf34b28
#
_cell.length_a   1.000
_cell.length_b   1.000
_cell.length_c   1.000
_cell.angle_alpha   90.00
_cell.angle_beta   90.00
_cell.angle_gamma   90.00
#
_symmetry.space_group_name_H-M   'P 1'
#
loop_
_entity.id
_entity.type
_entity.pdbx_description
1 polymer ?
#
loop_
_entity_poly.entity_id
_entity_poly.type
_entity_poly.pdbx_seq_one_letter_code
_entity_poly.pdbx_strand_id
1 'polypeptide(L)'
;ADSIMRIYAEYLYKTGEQDKISFTFVDGFVCDFKHWRQGYRVKFSNDKPYWEQSANPDSGEETFKKYLRIVFAYSSTLSMEKESRPVDISEIQVGDIFIKGGSPGHVVMVADICENEAGEKAFLLAQGFMPAQSFHIIKNPAHSEDPWYYEGEIKYPLRTQNYTFDEESLKRLDYLEVD
;
A
#
# COMPACT_ATOMS: atom_id res chain seq x y z
N ALA A 1 -5.37 -3.54 0.28
CA ALA A 1 -4.15 -3.37 -0.53
C ALA A 1 -4.37 -2.38 -1.69
N ASP A 2 -5.39 -2.57 -2.52
CA ASP A 2 -5.64 -1.82 -3.76
C ASP A 2 -5.62 -0.29 -3.56
N SER A 3 -6.28 0.19 -2.51
CA SER A 3 -6.32 1.64 -2.21
C SER A 3 -4.93 2.21 -1.92
N ILE A 4 -4.08 1.46 -1.22
CA ILE A 4 -2.72 1.89 -0.88
C ILE A 4 -1.84 1.83 -2.13
N MET A 5 -1.86 0.74 -2.89
CA MET A 5 -1.15 0.66 -4.19
C MET A 5 -1.56 1.80 -5.12
N ARG A 6 -2.86 2.12 -5.17
CA ARG A 6 -3.37 3.25 -5.94
C ARG A 6 -2.79 4.58 -5.49
N ILE A 7 -2.75 4.86 -4.18
CA ILE A 7 -2.22 6.12 -3.64
C ILE A 7 -0.77 6.31 -4.04
N TYR A 8 0.06 5.28 -3.86
CA TYR A 8 1.47 5.33 -4.26
C TYR A 8 1.65 5.51 -5.77
N ALA A 9 0.90 4.73 -6.56
CA ALA A 9 0.98 4.82 -8.01
C ALA A 9 0.54 6.20 -8.54
N GLU A 10 -0.55 6.76 -8.00
CA GLU A 10 -1.03 8.10 -8.38
C GLU A 10 -0.05 9.20 -7.97
N TYR A 11 0.60 9.07 -6.82
CA TYR A 11 1.63 9.99 -6.38
C TYR A 11 2.80 9.99 -7.37
N LEU A 12 3.39 8.84 -7.65
CA LEU A 12 4.50 8.70 -8.60
C LEU A 12 4.11 9.12 -10.03
N TYR A 13 2.88 8.85 -10.44
CA TYR A 13 2.37 9.27 -11.75
C TYR A 13 2.30 10.80 -11.86
N LYS A 14 1.80 11.48 -10.82
CA LYS A 14 1.63 12.94 -10.78
C LYS A 14 2.93 13.70 -10.58
N THR A 15 3.90 13.11 -9.88
CA THR A 15 5.23 13.73 -9.66
C THR A 15 6.20 13.50 -10.82
N GLY A 16 5.78 12.76 -11.87
CA GLY A 16 6.62 12.49 -13.04
C GLY A 16 7.57 11.31 -12.86
N GLU A 17 7.46 10.58 -11.75
CA GLU A 17 8.29 9.41 -11.43
C GLU A 17 7.69 8.09 -11.92
N GLN A 18 7.05 8.13 -13.10
CA GLN A 18 6.30 7.00 -13.65
C GLN A 18 7.14 5.74 -13.85
N ASP A 19 8.46 5.87 -14.02
CA ASP A 19 9.38 4.72 -14.17
C ASP A 19 9.57 3.93 -12.87
N LYS A 20 9.23 4.52 -11.71
CA LYS A 20 9.29 3.87 -10.40
C LYS A 20 8.01 3.08 -10.06
N ILE A 21 6.93 3.25 -10.84
CA ILE A 21 5.66 2.56 -10.58
C ILE A 21 5.82 1.07 -10.92
N SER A 22 5.85 0.25 -9.89
CA SER A 22 6.02 -1.20 -10.01
C SER A 22 5.37 -1.91 -8.83
N PHE A 23 4.70 -3.03 -9.09
CA PHE A 23 4.08 -3.87 -8.07
C PHE A 23 4.27 -5.34 -8.41
N THR A 24 4.45 -6.17 -7.39
CA THR A 24 4.63 -7.60 -7.56
C THR A 24 3.29 -8.34 -7.41
N PHE A 25 3.01 -9.26 -8.31
CA PHE A 25 1.88 -10.17 -8.19
C PHE A 25 2.12 -11.21 -7.09
N VAL A 26 1.08 -11.88 -6.65
CA VAL A 26 1.17 -12.91 -5.58
C VAL A 26 2.15 -14.03 -5.95
N ASP A 27 2.29 -14.36 -7.23
CA ASP A 27 3.20 -15.38 -7.75
C ASP A 27 4.66 -14.91 -7.89
N GLY A 28 4.94 -13.62 -7.63
CA GLY A 28 6.28 -13.02 -7.73
C GLY A 28 6.58 -12.32 -9.06
N PHE A 29 5.63 -12.26 -9.99
CA PHE A 29 5.83 -11.51 -11.25
C PHE A 29 5.85 -10.01 -10.99
N VAL A 30 6.88 -9.33 -11.48
CA VAL A 30 7.01 -7.87 -11.37
C VAL A 30 6.25 -7.20 -12.50
N CYS A 31 5.18 -6.48 -12.15
CA CYS A 31 4.34 -5.74 -13.08
C CYS A 31 4.67 -4.25 -12.97
N ASP A 32 5.54 -3.73 -13.82
CA ASP A 32 5.94 -2.33 -13.85
C ASP A 32 5.21 -1.52 -14.92
N PHE A 33 4.98 -0.24 -14.64
CA PHE A 33 4.30 0.67 -15.56
C PHE A 33 5.17 1.04 -16.76
N LYS A 34 6.48 0.91 -16.65
CA LYS A 34 7.41 1.19 -17.75
C LYS A 34 7.18 0.25 -18.94
N HIS A 35 7.08 -1.06 -18.72
CA HIS A 35 6.69 -2.01 -19.76
C HIS A 35 5.28 -1.74 -20.30
N TRP A 36 4.35 -1.46 -19.39
CA TRP A 36 2.95 -1.23 -19.77
C TRP A 36 2.80 -0.04 -20.72
N ARG A 37 3.42 1.11 -20.41
CA ARG A 37 3.38 2.31 -21.25
C ARG A 37 4.12 2.18 -22.59
N GLN A 38 5.06 1.22 -22.69
CA GLN A 38 5.73 0.87 -23.95
C GLN A 38 4.90 -0.04 -24.87
N GLY A 39 3.68 -0.39 -24.44
CA GLY A 39 2.77 -1.23 -25.22
C GLY A 39 2.79 -2.71 -24.86
N TYR A 40 3.55 -3.10 -23.82
CA TYR A 40 3.48 -4.46 -23.29
C TYR A 40 2.21 -4.66 -22.45
N ARG A 41 1.69 -5.88 -22.49
CA ARG A 41 0.55 -6.31 -21.66
C ARG A 41 0.87 -7.64 -21.00
N VAL A 42 0.36 -7.83 -19.79
CA VAL A 42 0.50 -9.12 -19.11
C VAL A 42 -0.44 -10.13 -19.77
N LYS A 43 0.11 -11.26 -20.12
CA LYS A 43 -0.58 -12.45 -20.62
C LYS A 43 -0.25 -13.64 -19.73
N PHE A 44 -1.05 -14.69 -19.82
CA PHE A 44 -0.88 -15.89 -19.03
C PHE A 44 -0.74 -17.11 -19.92
N SER A 45 0.22 -17.98 -19.58
CA SER A 45 0.40 -19.29 -20.18
C SER A 45 0.65 -20.31 -19.08
N ASN A 46 -0.21 -21.33 -18.98
CA ASN A 46 -0.18 -22.29 -17.87
C ASN A 46 -0.14 -21.62 -16.49
N ASP A 47 -1.01 -20.63 -16.30
CA ASP A 47 -1.15 -19.79 -15.10
C ASP A 47 0.09 -18.96 -14.71
N LYS A 48 1.09 -18.88 -15.61
CA LYS A 48 2.27 -18.03 -15.42
C LYS A 48 2.15 -16.75 -16.22
N PRO A 49 2.30 -15.57 -15.58
CA PRO A 49 2.29 -14.29 -16.25
C PRO A 49 3.57 -14.06 -17.05
N TYR A 50 3.44 -13.37 -18.16
CA TYR A 50 4.56 -12.90 -18.99
C TYR A 50 4.18 -11.62 -19.74
N TRP A 51 5.20 -10.87 -20.16
CA TRP A 51 5.01 -9.68 -20.98
C TRP A 51 4.88 -10.01 -22.47
N GLU A 52 3.85 -9.45 -23.11
CA GLU A 52 3.65 -9.52 -24.57
C GLU A 52 3.43 -8.12 -25.14
N GLN A 53 4.20 -7.73 -26.13
CA GLN A 53 3.98 -6.47 -26.84
C GLN A 53 2.77 -6.58 -27.75
N SER A 54 1.65 -5.98 -27.35
CA SER A 54 0.35 -6.14 -28.03
C SER A 54 -0.46 -4.85 -28.13
N ALA A 55 0.14 -3.70 -27.81
CA ALA A 55 -0.49 -2.40 -27.91
C ALA A 55 0.52 -1.34 -28.40
N ASN A 56 0.02 -0.19 -28.83
CA ASN A 56 0.86 0.97 -29.10
C ASN A 56 1.36 1.56 -27.76
N PRO A 57 2.56 2.16 -27.74
CA PRO A 57 3.04 2.91 -26.60
C PRO A 57 2.08 4.06 -26.23
N ASP A 58 1.75 4.15 -24.96
CA ASP A 58 0.86 5.18 -24.42
C ASP A 58 1.06 5.32 -22.90
N SER A 59 1.24 6.55 -22.43
CA SER A 59 1.40 6.88 -21.00
C SER A 59 0.22 7.68 -20.42
N GLY A 60 -0.87 7.78 -21.17
CA GLY A 60 -2.06 8.54 -20.76
C GLY A 60 -2.80 7.92 -19.58
N GLU A 61 -3.66 8.72 -18.96
CA GLU A 61 -4.41 8.37 -17.75
C GLU A 61 -5.26 7.10 -17.92
N GLU A 62 -5.87 6.89 -19.08
CA GLU A 62 -6.67 5.69 -19.34
C GLU A 62 -5.80 4.42 -19.40
N THR A 63 -4.61 4.54 -19.96
CA THR A 63 -3.62 3.43 -19.97
C THR A 63 -3.10 3.15 -18.57
N PHE A 64 -2.87 4.19 -17.75
CA PHE A 64 -2.52 4.04 -16.35
C PHE A 64 -3.63 3.37 -15.53
N LYS A 65 -4.89 3.74 -15.72
CA LYS A 65 -6.03 3.06 -15.07
C LYS A 65 -6.16 1.59 -15.47
N LYS A 66 -5.89 1.25 -16.72
CA LYS A 66 -5.88 -0.15 -17.18
C LYS A 66 -4.75 -0.96 -16.52
N TYR A 67 -3.58 -0.34 -16.35
CA TYR A 67 -2.47 -0.93 -15.61
C TYR A 67 -2.86 -1.22 -14.15
N LEU A 68 -3.43 -0.25 -13.44
CA LEU A 68 -3.86 -0.46 -12.06
C LEU A 68 -4.89 -1.58 -11.91
N ARG A 69 -5.78 -1.77 -12.89
CA ARG A 69 -6.75 -2.87 -12.86
C ARG A 69 -6.08 -4.25 -12.88
N ILE A 70 -5.02 -4.43 -13.66
CA ILE A 70 -4.29 -5.71 -13.67
C ILE A 70 -3.50 -5.90 -12.38
N VAL A 71 -2.90 -4.86 -11.84
CA VAL A 71 -2.24 -4.89 -10.53
C VAL A 71 -3.22 -5.33 -9.45
N PHE A 72 -4.38 -4.70 -9.33
CA PHE A 72 -5.39 -5.05 -8.32
C PHE A 72 -5.96 -6.46 -8.47
N ALA A 73 -5.96 -7.01 -9.68
CA ALA A 73 -6.44 -8.37 -9.92
C ALA A 73 -5.46 -9.46 -9.46
N TYR A 74 -4.15 -9.17 -9.42
CA TYR A 74 -3.12 -10.19 -9.20
C TYR A 74 -2.16 -9.89 -8.05
N SER A 75 -2.16 -8.68 -7.50
CA SER A 75 -1.46 -8.33 -6.26
C SER A 75 -2.41 -8.40 -5.06
N SER A 76 -1.86 -8.49 -3.85
CA SER A 76 -2.64 -8.54 -2.61
C SER A 76 -1.82 -8.09 -1.41
N THR A 77 -2.37 -8.21 -0.20
CA THR A 77 -1.61 -8.03 1.04
C THR A 77 -0.41 -8.97 1.15
N LEU A 78 -0.46 -10.17 0.54
CA LEU A 78 0.68 -11.10 0.51
C LEU A 78 1.87 -10.56 -0.26
N SER A 79 1.64 -10.00 -1.46
CA SER A 79 2.72 -9.41 -2.25
C SER A 79 3.20 -8.10 -1.64
N MET A 80 2.29 -7.25 -1.17
CA MET A 80 2.60 -5.98 -0.51
C MET A 80 3.46 -6.18 0.75
N GLU A 81 3.17 -7.20 1.55
CA GLU A 81 3.97 -7.51 2.74
C GLU A 81 5.41 -7.91 2.38
N LYS A 82 5.60 -8.61 1.26
CA LYS A 82 6.93 -8.98 0.75
C LYS A 82 7.72 -7.77 0.19
N GLU A 83 7.02 -6.74 -0.27
CA GLU A 83 7.57 -5.48 -0.79
C GLU A 83 7.72 -4.43 0.33
N SER A 84 7.77 -4.85 1.59
CA SER A 84 7.86 -3.97 2.74
C SER A 84 8.89 -4.47 3.73
N ARG A 85 9.53 -3.56 4.47
CA ARG A 85 10.50 -3.84 5.53
C ARG A 85 9.97 -3.44 6.90
N PRO A 86 10.36 -4.14 7.99
CA PRO A 86 9.96 -3.76 9.34
C PRO A 86 10.44 -2.36 9.71
N VAL A 87 9.66 -1.68 10.54
CA VAL A 87 9.96 -0.35 11.09
C VAL A 87 9.70 -0.38 12.59
N ASP A 88 10.58 0.25 13.36
CA ASP A 88 10.33 0.50 14.79
C ASP A 88 9.26 1.60 14.93
N ILE A 89 8.42 1.52 15.96
CA ILE A 89 7.35 2.50 16.18
C ILE A 89 7.90 3.93 16.39
N SER A 90 9.08 4.07 16.96
CA SER A 90 9.76 5.36 17.14
C SER A 90 10.18 6.02 15.81
N GLU A 91 10.31 5.21 14.74
CA GLU A 91 10.67 5.67 13.39
C GLU A 91 9.45 5.82 12.47
N ILE A 92 8.23 5.67 13.02
CA ILE A 92 7.00 5.74 12.23
C ILE A 92 6.89 7.06 11.46
N GLN A 93 6.46 6.98 10.21
CA GLN A 93 6.24 8.13 9.33
C GLN A 93 4.99 7.96 8.47
N VAL A 94 4.53 9.06 7.87
CA VAL A 94 3.42 9.03 6.90
C VAL A 94 3.77 8.10 5.74
N GLY A 95 2.84 7.24 5.36
CA GLY A 95 3.03 6.22 4.34
C GLY A 95 3.42 4.85 4.88
N ASP A 96 3.90 4.74 6.12
CA ASP A 96 4.08 3.43 6.75
C ASP A 96 2.74 2.69 6.87
N ILE A 97 2.80 1.38 6.96
CA ILE A 97 1.62 0.52 7.00
C ILE A 97 1.67 -0.45 8.19
N PHE A 98 0.51 -0.74 8.76
CA PHE A 98 0.32 -1.96 9.52
C PHE A 98 -0.31 -2.98 8.60
N ILE A 99 0.36 -4.10 8.39
CA ILE A 99 -0.03 -5.11 7.41
C ILE A 99 0.00 -6.52 7.98
N LYS A 100 -0.98 -7.31 7.57
CA LYS A 100 -1.00 -8.77 7.70
C LYS A 100 -1.29 -9.35 6.32
N GLY A 101 -0.33 -10.02 5.74
CA GLY A 101 -0.50 -10.74 4.49
C GLY A 101 -1.33 -12.01 4.69
N GLY A 102 -2.10 -12.39 3.70
CA GLY A 102 -2.83 -13.65 3.74
C GLY A 102 -4.34 -13.53 3.49
N SER A 103 -5.05 -14.59 3.89
CA SER A 103 -6.51 -14.66 3.81
C SER A 103 -7.04 -15.27 5.11
N PRO A 104 -7.68 -14.50 5.99
CA PRO A 104 -7.91 -13.06 5.85
C PRO A 104 -6.63 -12.25 6.07
N GLY A 105 -6.36 -11.30 5.15
CA GLY A 105 -5.31 -10.31 5.27
C GLY A 105 -5.89 -8.90 5.36
N HIS A 106 -5.15 -7.96 5.94
CA HIS A 106 -5.56 -6.57 6.01
C HIS A 106 -4.36 -5.63 6.04
N VAL A 107 -4.58 -4.40 5.62
CA VAL A 107 -3.59 -3.33 5.66
C VAL A 107 -4.26 -2.00 5.95
N VAL A 108 -3.65 -1.22 6.85
CA VAL A 108 -3.97 0.18 7.11
C VAL A 108 -2.73 1.03 6.92
N MET A 109 -2.90 2.28 6.55
CA MET A 109 -1.80 3.20 6.23
C MET A 109 -1.77 4.34 7.23
N VAL A 110 -0.57 4.74 7.64
CA VAL A 110 -0.35 5.97 8.40
C VAL A 110 -0.60 7.16 7.48
N ALA A 111 -1.70 7.86 7.72
CA ALA A 111 -2.17 8.94 6.85
C ALA A 111 -1.65 10.31 7.27
N ASP A 112 -1.39 10.50 8.56
CA ASP A 112 -0.86 11.75 9.12
C ASP A 112 -0.13 11.47 10.43
N ILE A 113 0.81 12.34 10.80
CA ILE A 113 1.55 12.29 12.06
C ILE A 113 1.67 13.70 12.62
N CYS A 114 1.49 13.82 13.91
CA CYS A 114 1.88 15.00 14.67
C CYS A 114 2.87 14.62 15.79
N GLU A 115 3.66 15.58 16.22
CA GLU A 115 4.65 15.43 17.28
C GLU A 115 4.52 16.62 18.24
N ASN A 116 4.57 16.35 19.54
CA ASN A 116 4.55 17.39 20.55
C ASN A 116 5.96 17.92 20.86
N GLU A 117 6.08 18.94 21.71
CA GLU A 117 7.37 19.53 22.10
C GLU A 117 8.32 18.56 22.83
N ALA A 118 7.80 17.46 23.38
CA ALA A 118 8.57 16.42 24.04
C ALA A 118 9.06 15.33 23.05
N GLY A 119 8.69 15.40 21.75
CA GLY A 119 9.03 14.41 20.75
C GLY A 119 8.10 13.19 20.73
N GLU A 120 6.99 13.23 21.49
CA GLU A 120 6.00 12.15 21.46
C GLU A 120 5.11 12.28 20.23
N LYS A 121 4.95 11.19 19.49
CA LYS A 121 4.18 11.14 18.24
C LYS A 121 2.77 10.62 18.46
N ALA A 122 1.85 11.16 17.67
CA ALA A 122 0.54 10.58 17.44
C ALA A 122 0.28 10.49 15.94
N PHE A 123 -0.47 9.47 15.50
CA PHE A 123 -0.71 9.22 14.09
C PHE A 123 -2.15 8.81 13.80
N LEU A 124 -2.59 9.12 12.58
CA LEU A 124 -3.88 8.71 12.04
C LEU A 124 -3.70 7.50 11.14
N LEU A 125 -4.61 6.55 11.26
CA LEU A 125 -4.67 5.39 10.37
C LEU A 125 -5.83 5.52 9.39
N ALA A 126 -5.60 5.10 8.14
CA ALA A 126 -6.60 5.08 7.09
C ALA A 126 -6.65 3.72 6.39
N GLN A 127 -7.83 3.38 5.88
CA GLN A 127 -8.05 2.13 5.16
C GLN A 127 -9.09 2.25 4.04
N GLY A 128 -9.02 1.35 3.05
CA GLY A 128 -10.16 0.87 2.29
C GLY A 128 -10.65 -0.44 2.90
N PHE A 129 -11.92 -0.82 2.67
CA PHE A 129 -12.51 -2.02 3.25
C PHE A 129 -13.44 -2.74 2.27
N MET A 130 -13.72 -4.02 2.52
CA MET A 130 -14.71 -4.81 1.78
C MET A 130 -15.98 -5.01 2.63
N PRO A 131 -17.18 -4.77 2.09
CA PRO A 131 -17.48 -4.29 0.72
C PRO A 131 -16.88 -2.93 0.42
N ALA A 132 -16.64 -2.64 -0.86
CA ALA A 132 -15.90 -1.46 -1.33
C ALA A 132 -16.38 -0.15 -0.68
N GLN A 133 -15.47 0.55 -0.06
CA GLN A 133 -15.67 1.83 0.61
C GLN A 133 -14.64 2.85 0.11
N SER A 134 -14.94 4.14 0.30
CA SER A 134 -13.93 5.18 0.15
C SER A 134 -12.78 4.96 1.13
N PHE A 135 -11.57 5.26 0.71
CA PHE A 135 -10.42 5.30 1.62
C PHE A 135 -10.68 6.38 2.68
N HIS A 136 -10.59 6.04 3.96
CA HIS A 136 -11.02 6.90 5.07
C HIS A 136 -10.16 6.70 6.31
N ILE A 137 -10.12 7.73 7.16
CA ILE A 137 -9.53 7.66 8.50
C ILE A 137 -10.39 6.76 9.38
N ILE A 138 -9.76 5.85 10.10
CA ILE A 138 -10.42 4.93 11.02
C ILE A 138 -10.39 5.45 12.45
N LYS A 139 -11.38 5.05 13.23
CA LYS A 139 -11.43 5.34 14.65
C LYS A 139 -10.38 4.57 15.44
N ASN A 140 -9.86 5.18 16.49
CA ASN A 140 -9.09 4.47 17.50
C ASN A 140 -10.06 3.81 18.52
N PRO A 141 -10.10 2.48 18.63
CA PRO A 141 -10.99 1.82 19.60
C PRO A 141 -10.66 2.11 21.08
N ALA A 142 -9.44 2.59 21.37
CA ALA A 142 -9.03 2.95 22.72
C ALA A 142 -9.53 4.34 23.14
N HIS A 143 -9.88 5.20 22.18
CA HIS A 143 -10.28 6.59 22.39
C HIS A 143 -11.58 6.90 21.62
N SER A 144 -12.71 6.99 22.30
CA SER A 144 -14.03 7.14 21.64
C SER A 144 -14.23 8.47 20.90
N GLU A 145 -13.58 9.53 21.40
CA GLU A 145 -13.73 10.92 20.89
C GLU A 145 -12.55 11.38 20.03
N ASP A 146 -11.52 10.55 19.92
CA ASP A 146 -10.23 10.90 19.33
C ASP A 146 -9.75 9.78 18.38
N PRO A 147 -9.55 10.05 17.07
CA PRO A 147 -9.09 9.04 16.13
C PRO A 147 -7.58 8.80 16.18
N TRP A 148 -6.81 9.60 16.94
CA TRP A 148 -5.37 9.51 17.00
C TRP A 148 -4.88 8.29 17.78
N TYR A 149 -3.85 7.65 17.26
CA TYR A 149 -3.09 6.59 17.92
C TYR A 149 -1.81 7.21 18.47
N TYR A 150 -1.57 7.05 19.78
CA TYR A 150 -0.43 7.64 20.47
C TYR A 150 0.71 6.64 20.57
N GLU A 151 1.92 7.01 20.14
CA GLU A 151 3.10 6.14 20.12
C GLU A 151 3.32 5.44 21.46
N GLY A 152 3.29 6.19 22.57
CA GLY A 152 3.50 5.68 23.93
C GLY A 152 2.41 4.73 24.45
N GLU A 153 1.26 4.65 23.76
CA GLU A 153 0.14 3.78 24.13
C GLU A 153 0.04 2.51 23.27
N ILE A 154 0.87 2.40 22.22
CA ILE A 154 0.82 1.25 21.34
C ILE A 154 1.21 -0.02 22.08
N LYS A 155 0.29 -0.97 22.06
CA LYS A 155 0.48 -2.33 22.61
C LYS A 155 0.05 -3.36 21.57
N TYR A 156 0.81 -4.42 21.50
CA TYR A 156 0.49 -5.51 20.60
C TYR A 156 -0.23 -6.66 21.34
N PRO A 157 -1.21 -7.30 20.69
CA PRO A 157 -1.69 -6.99 19.34
C PRO A 157 -2.42 -5.65 19.25
N LEU A 158 -2.05 -4.81 18.27
CA LEU A 158 -2.67 -3.50 18.04
C LEU A 158 -4.08 -3.70 17.48
N ARG A 159 -5.06 -3.25 18.23
CA ARG A 159 -6.47 -3.29 17.82
C ARG A 159 -6.84 -2.01 17.06
N THR A 160 -7.32 -2.17 15.84
CA THR A 160 -7.91 -1.09 15.04
C THR A 160 -9.44 -1.28 14.93
N GLN A 161 -10.10 -0.38 14.23
CA GLN A 161 -11.56 -0.42 14.07
C GLN A 161 -12.08 -1.76 13.52
N ASN A 162 -11.39 -2.37 12.57
CA ASN A 162 -11.85 -3.55 11.85
C ASN A 162 -10.90 -4.75 11.88
N TYR A 163 -9.69 -4.58 12.41
CA TYR A 163 -8.66 -5.60 12.38
C TYR A 163 -7.71 -5.49 13.56
N THR A 164 -6.94 -6.54 13.80
CA THR A 164 -5.93 -6.61 14.86
C THR A 164 -4.58 -7.00 14.25
N PHE A 165 -3.53 -6.25 14.58
CA PHE A 165 -2.18 -6.41 14.04
C PHE A 165 -1.19 -6.86 15.11
N ASP A 166 -0.32 -7.82 14.75
CA ASP A 166 0.74 -8.34 15.62
C ASP A 166 1.94 -7.38 15.67
N GLU A 167 2.91 -7.63 16.54
CA GLU A 167 4.07 -6.75 16.80
C GLU A 167 4.93 -6.46 15.54
N GLU A 168 5.07 -7.43 14.64
CA GLU A 168 5.88 -7.29 13.41
C GLU A 168 5.11 -6.67 12.23
N SER A 169 3.90 -6.17 12.45
CA SER A 169 3.02 -5.69 11.39
C SER A 169 3.35 -4.29 10.88
N LEU A 170 4.07 -3.46 11.66
CA LEU A 170 4.47 -2.12 11.23
C LEU A 170 5.62 -2.22 10.22
N LYS A 171 5.36 -1.77 9.00
CA LYS A 171 6.30 -1.90 7.89
C LYS A 171 6.30 -0.65 7.01
N ARG A 172 7.40 -0.45 6.29
CA ARG A 172 7.56 0.58 5.25
C ARG A 172 7.63 -0.06 3.90
N LEU A 173 6.83 0.47 2.96
CA LEU A 173 6.83 0.02 1.58
C LEU A 173 8.06 0.58 0.84
N ASP A 174 8.69 -0.25 0.02
CA ASP A 174 9.88 0.12 -0.76
C ASP A 174 9.55 0.97 -2.00
N TYR A 175 8.27 1.32 -2.22
CA TYR A 175 7.79 2.03 -3.41
C TYR A 175 8.31 3.47 -3.55
N LEU A 176 8.74 4.09 -2.46
CA LEU A 176 9.21 5.48 -2.42
C LEU A 176 10.68 5.59 -1.99
N GLU A 177 11.45 4.49 -2.01
CA GLU A 177 12.88 4.61 -1.76
C GLU A 177 13.49 5.50 -2.83
N VAL A 178 13.93 6.68 -2.38
CA VAL A 178 14.66 7.65 -3.18
C VAL A 178 16.12 7.30 -2.98
N ASP A 179 16.80 6.87 -4.06
CA ASP A 179 18.26 6.77 -4.09
C ASP A 179 18.93 8.14 -3.86
#